data_82f4789b9ba06e1711beb70561b0061c
#
_entry.id   82f4789b9ba06e1711beb70561b0061c
#
_cell.length_a   1.000
_cell.length_b   1.000
_cell.length_c   1.000
_cell.angle_alpha   90.00
_cell.angle_beta   90.00
_cell.angle_gamma   90.00
#
_symmetry.space_group_name_H-M   'P 1'
#
loop_
_entity.id
_entity.type
_entity.pdbx_description
1 polymer ?
#
loop_
_entity_poly.entity_id
_entity_poly.type
_entity_poly.pdbx_seq_one_letter_code
_entity_poly.pdbx_strand_id
1 'polypeptide(L)'
;MLFGGRQLSPEEEKQEQEQKKFDLLKYDGVKAMKIGQADYALRCFTEALKMKDDLEIHDYLSQVLLRQGELDAAMNELRTLGDAEPENAQIQIRIAQVAYMQEDYVAMEAACQQATTLEPENAEPYFLHAQALKGQQNPVGAIAMLTKAVTLKEDLAEAYLLRAQTLLAMGDTASAETDADWLLENVGDHEDVLLLKARVVAAKGQPQEAIAIYDKVIEVNPFQIDAFRERGRLRLDLGDKAGAEQDMQTVMELDPQQLADVSGEYSAEGIEQRVKQAYSTINPLGL
;
A
#
# COMPACT_ATOMS: atom_id res chain seq x y z
N MET A 1 -57.22 21.94 -29.30
CA MET A 1 -56.02 21.40 -29.97
C MET A 1 -55.64 20.09 -29.27
N LEU A 2 -55.96 18.96 -29.93
CA LEU A 2 -55.62 17.61 -29.43
C LEU A 2 -54.13 17.42 -29.74
N PHE A 3 -53.32 17.23 -28.71
CA PHE A 3 -51.92 16.76 -28.85
C PHE A 3 -51.99 15.31 -29.33
N GLY A 4 -51.85 15.12 -30.64
CA GLY A 4 -51.62 13.83 -31.24
C GLY A 4 -50.25 13.28 -30.79
N GLY A 5 -50.22 12.47 -29.76
CA GLY A 5 -49.05 11.67 -29.43
C GLY A 5 -48.73 10.78 -30.64
N ARG A 6 -47.46 10.85 -31.13
CA ARG A 6 -46.95 9.95 -32.16
C ARG A 6 -47.12 8.52 -31.64
N GLN A 7 -47.89 7.66 -32.28
CA GLN A 7 -47.95 6.24 -31.99
C GLN A 7 -46.61 5.61 -32.42
N LEU A 8 -45.91 5.01 -31.46
CA LEU A 8 -44.68 4.30 -31.72
C LEU A 8 -44.95 3.04 -32.54
N SER A 9 -44.02 2.66 -33.38
CA SER A 9 -44.04 1.35 -34.02
C SER A 9 -43.74 0.25 -32.99
N PRO A 10 -44.15 -1.02 -33.24
CA PRO A 10 -43.84 -2.13 -32.34
C PRO A 10 -42.33 -2.30 -32.08
N GLU A 11 -41.48 -1.96 -33.03
CA GLU A 11 -40.03 -1.97 -32.87
C GLU A 11 -39.55 -0.83 -31.97
N GLU A 12 -40.10 0.39 -32.14
CA GLU A 12 -39.78 1.53 -31.29
C GLU A 12 -40.23 1.28 -29.83
N GLU A 13 -41.41 0.66 -29.63
CA GLU A 13 -41.89 0.28 -28.30
C GLU A 13 -40.99 -0.74 -27.63
N LYS A 14 -40.50 -1.74 -28.38
CA LYS A 14 -39.59 -2.74 -27.87
C LYS A 14 -38.24 -2.13 -27.46
N GLN A 15 -37.66 -1.27 -28.31
CA GLN A 15 -36.44 -0.55 -28.01
C GLN A 15 -36.58 0.33 -26.78
N GLU A 16 -37.71 1.05 -26.62
CA GLU A 16 -37.96 1.86 -25.43
C GLU A 16 -38.06 1.00 -24.16
N GLN A 17 -38.70 -0.17 -24.25
CA GLN A 17 -38.78 -1.10 -23.11
C GLN A 17 -37.40 -1.67 -22.74
N GLU A 18 -36.55 -2.03 -23.72
CA GLU A 18 -35.17 -2.50 -23.50
C GLU A 18 -34.32 -1.40 -22.87
N GLN A 19 -34.40 -0.17 -23.35
CA GLN A 19 -33.71 0.97 -22.78
C GLN A 19 -34.16 1.25 -21.33
N LYS A 20 -35.46 1.25 -21.06
CA LYS A 20 -35.98 1.41 -19.69
C LYS A 20 -35.48 0.31 -18.73
N LYS A 21 -35.40 -0.93 -19.22
CA LYS A 21 -34.87 -2.05 -18.44
C LYS A 21 -33.40 -1.88 -18.16
N PHE A 22 -32.60 -1.46 -19.16
CA PHE A 22 -31.17 -1.15 -19.00
C PHE A 22 -30.97 -0.05 -17.95
N ASP A 23 -31.68 1.07 -18.09
CA ASP A 23 -31.55 2.21 -17.18
C ASP A 23 -31.95 1.83 -15.75
N LEU A 24 -32.99 0.98 -15.58
CA LEU A 24 -33.38 0.48 -14.27
C LEU A 24 -32.31 -0.39 -13.63
N LEU A 25 -31.73 -1.32 -14.40
CA LEU A 25 -30.63 -2.18 -13.91
C LEU A 25 -29.41 -1.35 -13.50
N LYS A 26 -29.03 -0.38 -14.33
CA LYS A 26 -27.94 0.54 -14.01
C LYS A 26 -28.21 1.33 -12.73
N TYR A 27 -29.41 1.91 -12.59
CA TYR A 27 -29.82 2.66 -11.40
C TYR A 27 -29.83 1.79 -10.13
N ASP A 28 -30.44 0.59 -10.21
CA ASP A 28 -30.51 -0.34 -9.09
C ASP A 28 -29.10 -0.83 -8.68
N GLY A 29 -28.23 -1.07 -9.65
CA GLY A 29 -26.83 -1.41 -9.40
C GLY A 29 -26.07 -0.31 -8.65
N VAL A 30 -26.18 0.93 -9.10
CA VAL A 30 -25.56 2.09 -8.42
C VAL A 30 -26.11 2.28 -7.02
N LYS A 31 -27.43 2.16 -6.84
CA LYS A 31 -28.06 2.25 -5.53
C LYS A 31 -27.57 1.15 -4.59
N ALA A 32 -27.52 -0.10 -5.08
CA ALA A 32 -27.04 -1.25 -4.34
C ALA A 32 -25.55 -1.07 -3.92
N MET A 33 -24.71 -0.59 -4.83
CA MET A 33 -23.30 -0.28 -4.56
C MET A 33 -23.15 0.75 -3.42
N LYS A 34 -23.97 1.81 -3.42
CA LYS A 34 -23.94 2.87 -2.40
C LYS A 34 -24.35 2.38 -1.01
N ILE A 35 -25.25 1.40 -0.91
CA ILE A 35 -25.71 0.83 0.37
C ILE A 35 -24.96 -0.46 0.75
N GLY A 36 -23.86 -0.79 0.06
CA GLY A 36 -22.99 -1.93 0.38
C GLY A 36 -23.53 -3.30 -0.04
N GLN A 37 -24.56 -3.37 -0.88
CA GLN A 37 -25.11 -4.62 -1.42
C GLN A 37 -24.33 -5.06 -2.68
N ALA A 38 -23.07 -5.43 -2.50
CA ALA A 38 -22.13 -5.70 -3.59
C ALA A 38 -22.64 -6.80 -4.55
N ASP A 39 -23.14 -7.93 -4.04
CA ASP A 39 -23.64 -9.03 -4.87
C ASP A 39 -24.84 -8.64 -5.73
N TYR A 40 -25.72 -7.79 -5.19
CA TYR A 40 -26.85 -7.31 -5.96
C TYR A 40 -26.43 -6.31 -7.02
N ALA A 41 -25.49 -5.40 -6.69
CA ALA A 41 -24.90 -4.47 -7.64
C ALA A 41 -24.23 -5.21 -8.80
N LEU A 42 -23.41 -6.23 -8.48
CA LEU A 42 -22.72 -7.06 -9.47
C LEU A 42 -23.72 -7.71 -10.45
N ARG A 43 -24.81 -8.31 -9.94
CA ARG A 43 -25.86 -8.89 -10.79
C ARG A 43 -26.51 -7.85 -11.69
N CYS A 44 -26.90 -6.71 -11.13
CA CYS A 44 -27.53 -5.63 -11.90
C CYS A 44 -26.64 -5.16 -13.05
N PHE A 45 -25.36 -4.87 -12.77
CA PHE A 45 -24.42 -4.40 -13.77
C PHE A 45 -24.11 -5.47 -14.82
N THR A 46 -23.92 -6.73 -14.41
CA THR A 46 -23.69 -7.84 -15.35
C THR A 46 -24.88 -8.05 -16.28
N GLU A 47 -26.12 -7.98 -15.77
CA GLU A 47 -27.31 -8.10 -16.60
C GLU A 47 -27.49 -6.88 -17.54
N ALA A 48 -27.12 -5.68 -17.10
CA ALA A 48 -27.13 -4.49 -17.94
C ALA A 48 -26.14 -4.60 -19.11
N LEU A 49 -24.90 -5.06 -18.86
CA LEU A 49 -23.88 -5.24 -19.90
C LEU A 49 -24.25 -6.31 -20.94
N LYS A 50 -25.09 -7.31 -20.58
CA LYS A 50 -25.63 -8.25 -21.59
C LYS A 50 -26.58 -7.58 -22.58
N MET A 51 -27.16 -6.45 -22.21
CA MET A 51 -28.10 -5.71 -23.06
C MET A 51 -27.35 -4.67 -23.92
N LYS A 52 -26.39 -3.98 -23.31
CA LYS A 52 -25.65 -2.90 -23.96
C LYS A 52 -24.32 -2.73 -23.25
N ASP A 53 -23.24 -2.62 -24.01
CA ASP A 53 -21.94 -2.21 -23.53
C ASP A 53 -21.96 -0.74 -23.06
N ASP A 54 -21.43 -0.47 -21.87
CA ASP A 54 -21.47 0.86 -21.24
C ASP A 54 -20.27 1.04 -20.32
N LEU A 55 -19.39 1.98 -20.67
CA LEU A 55 -18.13 2.21 -19.94
C LEU A 55 -18.36 2.62 -18.48
N GLU A 56 -19.45 3.34 -18.18
CA GLU A 56 -19.76 3.71 -16.80
C GLU A 56 -20.10 2.48 -15.95
N ILE A 57 -20.74 1.46 -16.55
CA ILE A 57 -21.01 0.20 -15.86
C ILE A 57 -19.70 -0.58 -15.64
N HIS A 58 -18.77 -0.61 -16.57
CA HIS A 58 -17.44 -1.19 -16.38
C HIS A 58 -16.69 -0.50 -15.24
N ASP A 59 -16.80 0.82 -15.12
CA ASP A 59 -16.23 1.56 -13.99
C ASP A 59 -16.87 1.15 -12.65
N TYR A 60 -18.19 1.09 -12.55
CA TYR A 60 -18.89 0.62 -11.36
C TYR A 60 -18.54 -0.83 -11.01
N LEU A 61 -18.45 -1.72 -12.02
CA LEU A 61 -18.05 -3.11 -11.80
C LEU A 61 -16.66 -3.22 -11.23
N SER A 62 -15.70 -2.49 -11.79
CA SER A 62 -14.33 -2.49 -11.28
C SER A 62 -14.27 -2.11 -9.80
N GLN A 63 -15.07 -1.11 -9.39
CA GLN A 63 -15.13 -0.67 -8.00
C GLN A 63 -15.80 -1.71 -7.08
N VAL A 64 -16.86 -2.36 -7.52
CA VAL A 64 -17.55 -3.41 -6.75
C VAL A 64 -16.64 -4.62 -6.58
N LEU A 65 -15.99 -5.07 -7.66
CA LEU A 65 -15.08 -6.21 -7.67
C LEU A 65 -13.87 -5.98 -6.76
N LEU A 66 -13.29 -4.77 -6.78
CA LEU A 66 -12.21 -4.41 -5.87
C LEU A 66 -12.62 -4.50 -4.40
N ARG A 67 -13.81 -4.05 -4.05
CA ARG A 67 -14.33 -4.16 -2.67
C ARG A 67 -14.57 -5.61 -2.23
N GLN A 68 -14.81 -6.51 -3.17
CA GLN A 68 -14.97 -7.95 -2.93
C GLN A 68 -13.63 -8.71 -2.93
N GLY A 69 -12.52 -8.05 -3.31
CA GLY A 69 -11.21 -8.68 -3.44
C GLY A 69 -11.04 -9.49 -4.74
N GLU A 70 -11.97 -9.35 -5.70
CA GLU A 70 -11.94 -10.02 -6.99
C GLU A 70 -11.02 -9.27 -7.96
N LEU A 71 -9.71 -9.31 -7.66
CA LEU A 71 -8.71 -8.45 -8.31
C LEU A 71 -8.58 -8.72 -9.82
N ASP A 72 -8.61 -9.99 -10.25
CA ASP A 72 -8.50 -10.35 -11.67
C ASP A 72 -9.69 -9.84 -12.49
N ALA A 73 -10.88 -9.96 -11.93
CA ALA A 73 -12.08 -9.47 -12.58
C ALA A 73 -12.06 -7.93 -12.65
N ALA A 74 -11.68 -7.26 -11.56
CA ALA A 74 -11.54 -5.80 -11.53
C ALA A 74 -10.50 -5.31 -12.55
N MET A 75 -9.36 -6.00 -12.68
CA MET A 75 -8.34 -5.70 -13.67
C MET A 75 -8.87 -5.79 -15.09
N ASN A 76 -9.69 -6.79 -15.41
CA ASN A 76 -10.28 -6.93 -16.74
C ASN A 76 -11.23 -5.76 -17.06
N GLU A 77 -12.05 -5.33 -16.11
CA GLU A 77 -12.93 -4.17 -16.29
C GLU A 77 -12.11 -2.88 -16.51
N LEU A 78 -11.03 -2.70 -15.74
CA LEU A 78 -10.13 -1.55 -15.88
C LEU A 78 -9.39 -1.55 -17.22
N ARG A 79 -8.99 -2.72 -17.74
CA ARG A 79 -8.39 -2.83 -19.08
C ARG A 79 -9.38 -2.45 -20.17
N THR A 80 -10.64 -2.89 -20.06
CA THR A 80 -11.69 -2.46 -20.99
C THR A 80 -11.84 -0.94 -21.00
N LEU A 81 -11.79 -0.31 -19.83
CA LEU A 81 -11.82 1.16 -19.72
C LEU A 81 -10.56 1.79 -20.33
N GLY A 82 -9.39 1.23 -20.07
CA GLY A 82 -8.11 1.74 -20.60
C GLY A 82 -8.02 1.66 -22.13
N ASP A 83 -8.57 0.59 -22.71
CA ASP A 83 -8.64 0.43 -24.16
C ASP A 83 -9.60 1.45 -24.80
N ALA A 84 -10.70 1.78 -24.12
CA ALA A 84 -11.67 2.76 -24.59
C ALA A 84 -11.23 4.22 -24.36
N GLU A 85 -10.48 4.48 -23.29
CA GLU A 85 -10.01 5.82 -22.90
C GLU A 85 -8.49 5.83 -22.66
N PRO A 86 -7.67 5.62 -23.72
CA PRO A 86 -6.20 5.45 -23.55
C PRO A 86 -5.47 6.71 -23.06
N GLU A 87 -6.10 7.87 -23.14
CA GLU A 87 -5.55 9.15 -22.64
C GLU A 87 -5.97 9.47 -21.20
N ASN A 88 -6.73 8.58 -20.55
CA ASN A 88 -7.18 8.78 -19.19
C ASN A 88 -6.16 8.23 -18.18
N ALA A 89 -5.30 9.10 -17.65
CA ALA A 89 -4.27 8.72 -16.67
C ALA A 89 -4.85 8.09 -15.40
N GLN A 90 -6.06 8.47 -14.98
CA GLN A 90 -6.68 7.92 -13.77
C GLN A 90 -6.98 6.42 -13.90
N ILE A 91 -7.32 5.95 -15.10
CA ILE A 91 -7.51 4.52 -15.35
C ILE A 91 -6.17 3.78 -15.18
N GLN A 92 -5.08 4.33 -15.70
CA GLN A 92 -3.74 3.74 -15.56
C GLN A 92 -3.28 3.72 -14.09
N ILE A 93 -3.57 4.76 -13.32
CA ILE A 93 -3.30 4.80 -11.87
C ILE A 93 -4.07 3.67 -11.16
N ARG A 94 -5.34 3.47 -11.48
CA ARG A 94 -6.15 2.40 -10.90
C ARG A 94 -5.65 1.00 -11.31
N ILE A 95 -5.22 0.82 -12.55
CA ILE A 95 -4.57 -0.41 -13.02
C ILE A 95 -3.30 -0.67 -12.19
N ALA A 96 -2.46 0.35 -11.96
CA ALA A 96 -1.27 0.23 -11.13
C ALA A 96 -1.59 -0.14 -9.67
N GLN A 97 -2.64 0.43 -9.09
CA GLN A 97 -3.08 0.10 -7.73
C GLN A 97 -3.58 -1.36 -7.62
N VAL A 98 -4.32 -1.86 -8.62
CA VAL A 98 -4.76 -3.26 -8.65
C VAL A 98 -3.59 -4.20 -8.86
N ALA A 99 -2.67 -3.87 -9.75
CA ALA A 99 -1.45 -4.63 -9.99
C ALA A 99 -0.58 -4.72 -8.71
N TYR A 100 -0.52 -3.64 -7.92
CA TYR A 100 0.13 -3.67 -6.59
C TYR A 100 -0.53 -4.68 -5.65
N MET A 101 -1.87 -4.70 -5.59
CA MET A 101 -2.61 -5.67 -4.76
C MET A 101 -2.40 -7.13 -5.21
N GLN A 102 -2.13 -7.33 -6.51
CA GLN A 102 -1.79 -8.64 -7.10
C GLN A 102 -0.30 -8.99 -6.97
N GLU A 103 0.53 -8.09 -6.44
CA GLU A 103 1.99 -8.18 -6.43
C GLU A 103 2.60 -8.32 -7.85
N ASP A 104 1.86 -7.92 -8.89
CA ASP A 104 2.33 -7.85 -10.27
C ASP A 104 3.06 -6.52 -10.51
N TYR A 105 4.28 -6.44 -10.01
CA TYR A 105 5.09 -5.23 -10.09
C TYR A 105 5.50 -4.87 -11.53
N VAL A 106 5.47 -5.82 -12.47
CA VAL A 106 5.75 -5.56 -13.88
C VAL A 106 4.58 -4.83 -14.53
N ALA A 107 3.36 -5.33 -14.34
CA ALA A 107 2.15 -4.66 -14.82
C ALA A 107 1.97 -3.29 -14.14
N MET A 108 2.27 -3.20 -12.83
CA MET A 108 2.25 -1.94 -12.08
C MET A 108 3.18 -0.91 -12.70
N GLU A 109 4.43 -1.27 -12.99
CA GLU A 109 5.40 -0.37 -13.61
C GLU A 109 4.91 0.12 -14.98
N ALA A 110 4.41 -0.78 -15.83
CA ALA A 110 3.91 -0.42 -17.16
C ALA A 110 2.76 0.60 -17.08
N ALA A 111 1.80 0.39 -16.19
CA ALA A 111 0.69 1.32 -15.97
C ALA A 111 1.17 2.68 -15.43
N CYS A 112 2.12 2.69 -14.49
CA CYS A 112 2.72 3.92 -13.98
C CYS A 112 3.46 4.71 -15.06
N GLN A 113 4.19 4.03 -15.95
CA GLN A 113 4.87 4.68 -17.08
C GLN A 113 3.88 5.36 -18.03
N GLN A 114 2.75 4.73 -18.31
CA GLN A 114 1.68 5.36 -19.10
C GLN A 114 1.09 6.57 -18.36
N ALA A 115 0.76 6.43 -17.08
CA ALA A 115 0.22 7.53 -16.28
C ALA A 115 1.17 8.74 -16.19
N THR A 116 2.48 8.51 -15.99
CA THR A 116 3.48 9.60 -15.95
C THR A 116 3.71 10.25 -17.31
N THR A 117 3.45 9.55 -18.42
CA THR A 117 3.51 10.10 -19.75
C THR A 117 2.31 11.03 -20.01
N LEU A 118 1.13 10.64 -19.53
CA LEU A 118 -0.11 11.40 -19.69
C LEU A 118 -0.17 12.61 -18.73
N GLU A 119 0.26 12.42 -17.49
CA GLU A 119 0.25 13.46 -16.45
C GLU A 119 1.64 13.60 -15.80
N PRO A 120 2.61 14.24 -16.47
CA PRO A 120 4.00 14.32 -15.98
C PRO A 120 4.19 15.18 -14.72
N GLU A 121 3.20 15.99 -14.36
CA GLU A 121 3.22 16.83 -13.15
C GLU A 121 2.40 16.21 -11.99
N ASN A 122 1.82 15.03 -12.16
CA ASN A 122 1.14 14.29 -11.10
C ASN A 122 2.14 13.46 -10.31
N ALA A 123 2.25 13.71 -9.02
CA ALA A 123 3.20 13.00 -8.14
C ALA A 123 2.80 11.53 -7.85
N GLU A 124 1.49 11.21 -7.88
CA GLU A 124 0.98 9.89 -7.50
C GLU A 124 1.51 8.75 -8.37
N PRO A 125 1.52 8.84 -9.72
CA PRO A 125 2.08 7.79 -10.55
C PRO A 125 3.58 7.54 -10.31
N TYR A 126 4.36 8.56 -9.96
CA TYR A 126 5.78 8.40 -9.62
C TYR A 126 5.96 7.66 -8.29
N PHE A 127 5.13 7.96 -7.30
CA PHE A 127 5.14 7.24 -6.04
C PHE A 127 4.78 5.75 -6.22
N LEU A 128 3.71 5.45 -6.98
CA LEU A 128 3.33 4.09 -7.33
C LEU A 128 4.43 3.38 -8.14
N HIS A 129 5.07 4.08 -9.08
CA HIS A 129 6.19 3.53 -9.85
C HIS A 129 7.36 3.14 -8.95
N ALA A 130 7.67 3.96 -7.95
CA ALA A 130 8.70 3.63 -6.97
C ALA A 130 8.37 2.37 -6.17
N GLN A 131 7.11 2.17 -5.79
CA GLN A 131 6.66 0.94 -5.13
C GLN A 131 6.84 -0.28 -6.03
N ALA A 132 6.50 -0.16 -7.33
CA ALA A 132 6.73 -1.21 -8.31
C ALA A 132 8.21 -1.59 -8.42
N LEU A 133 9.08 -0.59 -8.56
CA LEU A 133 10.54 -0.78 -8.65
C LEU A 133 11.12 -1.38 -7.37
N LYS A 134 10.60 -1.00 -6.20
CA LYS A 134 10.99 -1.63 -4.92
C LYS A 134 10.59 -3.11 -4.89
N GLY A 135 9.38 -3.45 -5.33
CA GLY A 135 8.93 -4.84 -5.45
C GLY A 135 9.78 -5.67 -6.41
N GLN A 136 10.29 -5.05 -7.47
CA GLN A 136 11.25 -5.64 -8.43
C GLN A 136 12.71 -5.65 -7.93
N GLN A 137 12.97 -5.27 -6.70
CA GLN A 137 14.33 -5.18 -6.12
C GLN A 137 15.25 -4.18 -6.87
N ASN A 138 14.67 -3.09 -7.37
CA ASN A 138 15.39 -1.99 -8.02
C ASN A 138 15.36 -0.71 -7.13
N PRO A 139 16.14 -0.66 -6.05
CA PRO A 139 16.10 0.46 -5.10
C PRO A 139 16.59 1.78 -5.72
N VAL A 140 17.53 1.72 -6.67
CA VAL A 140 18.07 2.93 -7.33
C VAL A 140 16.97 3.59 -8.17
N GLY A 141 16.24 2.80 -8.94
CA GLY A 141 15.09 3.28 -9.71
C GLY A 141 13.99 3.83 -8.80
N ALA A 142 13.70 3.13 -7.68
CA ALA A 142 12.70 3.57 -6.71
C ALA A 142 13.05 4.94 -6.11
N ILE A 143 14.31 5.17 -5.70
CA ILE A 143 14.78 6.47 -5.17
C ILE A 143 14.62 7.58 -6.21
N ALA A 144 14.92 7.31 -7.48
CA ALA A 144 14.76 8.30 -8.55
C ALA A 144 13.30 8.72 -8.71
N MET A 145 12.35 7.77 -8.70
CA MET A 145 10.92 8.05 -8.80
C MET A 145 10.39 8.76 -7.55
N LEU A 146 10.81 8.36 -6.36
CA LEU A 146 10.45 9.03 -5.11
C LEU A 146 10.98 10.47 -5.06
N THR A 147 12.18 10.71 -5.57
CA THR A 147 12.73 12.05 -5.67
C THR A 147 11.90 12.93 -6.61
N LYS A 148 11.43 12.38 -7.73
CA LYS A 148 10.52 13.10 -8.61
C LYS A 148 9.17 13.36 -7.92
N ALA A 149 8.61 12.36 -7.21
CA ALA A 149 7.34 12.50 -6.49
C ALA A 149 7.38 13.63 -5.45
N VAL A 150 8.41 13.66 -4.58
CA VAL A 150 8.54 14.73 -3.56
C VAL A 150 8.88 16.10 -4.16
N THR A 151 9.50 16.15 -5.34
CA THR A 151 9.73 17.41 -6.06
C THR A 151 8.43 17.99 -6.61
N LEU A 152 7.51 17.14 -7.07
CA LEU A 152 6.20 17.54 -7.57
C LEU A 152 5.21 17.85 -6.46
N LYS A 153 5.31 17.13 -5.34
CA LYS A 153 4.45 17.29 -4.18
C LYS A 153 5.30 17.24 -2.91
N GLU A 154 5.69 18.43 -2.43
CA GLU A 154 6.62 18.61 -1.31
C GLU A 154 6.06 18.13 0.04
N ASP A 155 4.75 17.94 0.17
CA ASP A 155 4.05 17.46 1.37
C ASP A 155 3.68 15.97 1.32
N LEU A 156 4.22 15.20 0.36
CA LEU A 156 3.93 13.78 0.23
C LEU A 156 4.76 12.93 1.21
N ALA A 157 4.32 12.90 2.47
CA ALA A 157 5.03 12.25 3.58
C ALA A 157 5.36 10.76 3.31
N GLU A 158 4.44 10.02 2.68
CA GLU A 158 4.64 8.61 2.32
C GLU A 158 5.82 8.41 1.36
N ALA A 159 6.06 9.38 0.46
CA ALA A 159 7.18 9.29 -0.45
C ALA A 159 8.52 9.55 0.25
N TYR A 160 8.58 10.50 1.19
CA TYR A 160 9.76 10.71 2.04
C TYR A 160 10.03 9.47 2.90
N LEU A 161 9.01 8.89 3.52
CA LEU A 161 9.15 7.70 4.35
C LEU A 161 9.73 6.53 3.54
N LEU A 162 9.14 6.25 2.38
CA LEU A 162 9.59 5.16 1.52
C LEU A 162 11.00 5.42 0.96
N ARG A 163 11.34 6.69 0.63
CA ARG A 163 12.67 7.06 0.15
C ARG A 163 13.72 6.87 1.24
N ALA A 164 13.47 7.38 2.44
CA ALA A 164 14.37 7.22 3.56
C ALA A 164 14.62 5.76 3.93
N GLN A 165 13.57 4.93 3.96
CA GLN A 165 13.70 3.49 4.17
C GLN A 165 14.57 2.83 3.11
N THR A 166 14.37 3.21 1.84
CA THR A 166 15.13 2.65 0.71
C THR A 166 16.59 3.11 0.74
N LEU A 167 16.84 4.40 1.03
CA LEU A 167 18.18 4.96 1.20
C LEU A 167 18.94 4.29 2.36
N LEU A 168 18.26 4.12 3.49
CA LEU A 168 18.83 3.45 4.66
C LEU A 168 19.20 1.99 4.35
N ALA A 169 18.34 1.27 3.63
CA ALA A 169 18.62 -0.09 3.20
C ALA A 169 19.83 -0.18 2.25
N MET A 170 20.09 0.87 1.46
CA MET A 170 21.28 0.97 0.61
C MET A 170 22.54 1.49 1.34
N GLY A 171 22.43 1.82 2.63
CA GLY A 171 23.53 2.36 3.43
C GLY A 171 23.75 3.87 3.28
N ASP A 172 22.91 4.59 2.53
CA ASP A 172 22.95 6.05 2.45
C ASP A 172 22.21 6.67 3.65
N THR A 173 22.87 6.57 4.80
CA THR A 173 22.33 7.04 6.07
C THR A 173 22.18 8.57 6.10
N ALA A 174 23.04 9.31 5.40
CA ALA A 174 23.01 10.77 5.38
C ALA A 174 21.76 11.31 4.66
N SER A 175 21.45 10.74 3.49
CA SER A 175 20.24 11.12 2.76
C SER A 175 18.98 10.64 3.47
N ALA A 176 19.01 9.43 4.07
CA ALA A 176 17.91 8.90 4.88
C ALA A 176 17.62 9.79 6.10
N GLU A 177 18.66 10.33 6.75
CA GLU A 177 18.51 11.26 7.88
C GLU A 177 17.80 12.55 7.46
N THR A 178 18.17 13.10 6.31
CA THR A 178 17.53 14.33 5.78
C THR A 178 16.01 14.14 5.61
N ASP A 179 15.59 13.01 5.06
CA ASP A 179 14.17 12.69 4.90
C ASP A 179 13.48 12.43 6.25
N ALA A 180 14.16 11.73 7.18
CA ALA A 180 13.62 11.46 8.51
C ALA A 180 13.46 12.75 9.34
N ASP A 181 14.36 13.70 9.21
CA ASP A 181 14.29 15.01 9.88
C ASP A 181 13.13 15.83 9.30
N TRP A 182 12.97 15.83 7.97
CA TRP A 182 11.82 16.46 7.33
C TRP A 182 10.50 15.87 7.84
N LEU A 183 10.41 14.54 7.95
CA LEU A 183 9.21 13.86 8.47
C LEU A 183 8.92 14.25 9.92
N LEU A 184 9.94 14.29 10.80
CA LEU A 184 9.74 14.73 12.18
C LEU A 184 9.25 16.16 12.28
N GLU A 185 9.74 17.06 11.43
CA GLU A 185 9.35 18.48 11.43
C GLU A 185 7.92 18.68 10.89
N ASN A 186 7.51 17.92 9.86
CA ASN A 186 6.26 18.17 9.14
C ASN A 186 5.12 17.21 9.52
N VAL A 187 5.43 15.99 9.99
CA VAL A 187 4.45 14.98 10.42
C VAL A 187 4.42 14.85 11.95
N GLY A 188 5.58 15.06 12.59
CA GLY A 188 5.73 14.94 14.04
C GLY A 188 6.02 13.53 14.53
N ASP A 189 5.78 13.29 15.82
CA ASP A 189 6.09 12.04 16.52
C ASP A 189 5.10 10.91 16.18
N HIS A 190 4.94 10.63 14.87
CA HIS A 190 4.19 9.47 14.41
C HIS A 190 5.05 8.20 14.54
N GLU A 191 4.42 7.06 14.82
CA GLU A 191 5.09 5.77 15.03
C GLU A 191 6.12 5.42 13.97
N ASP A 192 5.72 5.44 12.69
CA ASP A 192 6.60 5.08 11.57
C ASP A 192 7.77 6.05 11.40
N VAL A 193 7.54 7.33 11.68
CA VAL A 193 8.56 8.38 11.61
C VAL A 193 9.60 8.21 12.71
N LEU A 194 9.15 7.96 13.94
CA LEU A 194 10.04 7.68 15.08
C LEU A 194 10.83 6.38 14.85
N LEU A 195 10.18 5.33 14.35
CA LEU A 195 10.83 4.05 14.03
C LEU A 195 11.93 4.23 12.97
N LEU A 196 11.63 4.96 11.89
CA LEU A 196 12.62 5.32 10.87
C LEU A 196 13.78 6.11 11.49
N LYS A 197 13.49 7.15 12.29
CA LYS A 197 14.54 7.97 12.92
C LYS A 197 15.44 7.14 13.84
N ALA A 198 14.85 6.24 14.63
CA ALA A 198 15.61 5.34 15.49
C ALA A 198 16.57 4.46 14.67
N ARG A 199 16.10 3.89 13.56
CA ARG A 199 16.91 3.10 12.64
C ARG A 199 18.05 3.90 12.02
N VAL A 200 17.78 5.13 11.59
CA VAL A 200 18.81 6.05 11.05
C VAL A 200 19.87 6.35 12.10
N VAL A 201 19.48 6.69 13.32
CA VAL A 201 20.40 7.00 14.43
C VAL A 201 21.22 5.77 14.82
N ALA A 202 20.60 4.58 14.84
CA ALA A 202 21.31 3.31 15.07
C ALA A 202 22.36 3.05 13.98
N ALA A 203 22.02 3.25 12.71
CA ALA A 203 22.92 3.08 11.56
C ALA A 203 24.09 4.09 11.58
N LYS A 204 23.93 5.25 12.21
CA LYS A 204 25.01 6.22 12.46
C LYS A 204 25.96 5.81 13.59
N GLY A 205 25.72 4.68 14.25
CA GLY A 205 26.51 4.21 15.37
C GLY A 205 26.24 4.95 16.70
N GLN A 206 25.03 5.45 16.87
CA GLN A 206 24.57 6.16 18.07
C GLN A 206 23.55 5.33 18.86
N PRO A 207 23.93 4.15 19.39
CA PRO A 207 22.96 3.18 19.93
C PRO A 207 22.20 3.68 21.16
N GLN A 208 22.80 4.52 22.01
CA GLN A 208 22.12 5.08 23.20
C GLN A 208 21.01 6.03 22.81
N GLU A 209 21.25 6.87 21.81
CA GLU A 209 20.25 7.79 21.28
C GLU A 209 19.14 7.03 20.56
N ALA A 210 19.49 6.02 19.77
CA ALA A 210 18.50 5.15 19.12
C ALA A 210 17.60 4.46 20.13
N ILE A 211 18.13 3.93 21.24
CA ILE A 211 17.34 3.32 22.33
C ILE A 211 16.33 4.33 22.87
N ALA A 212 16.73 5.57 23.14
CA ALA A 212 15.83 6.59 23.63
C ALA A 212 14.70 6.95 22.65
N ILE A 213 14.96 6.83 21.34
CA ILE A 213 13.92 7.03 20.32
C ILE A 213 13.00 5.80 20.25
N TYR A 214 13.52 4.57 20.33
CA TYR A 214 12.69 3.35 20.44
C TYR A 214 11.81 3.38 21.69
N ASP A 215 12.27 3.95 22.82
CA ASP A 215 11.45 4.15 24.00
C ASP A 215 10.22 4.99 23.67
N LYS A 216 10.38 6.10 22.90
CA LYS A 216 9.26 6.91 22.43
C LYS A 216 8.34 6.18 21.47
N VAL A 217 8.89 5.34 20.54
CA VAL A 217 8.05 4.50 19.67
C VAL A 217 7.12 3.63 20.52
N ILE A 218 7.67 3.00 21.56
CA ILE A 218 6.93 2.10 22.45
C ILE A 218 5.92 2.87 23.31
N GLU A 219 6.20 4.11 23.70
CA GLU A 219 5.24 4.97 24.36
C GLU A 219 4.05 5.31 23.45
N VAL A 220 4.29 5.56 22.16
CA VAL A 220 3.25 5.85 21.16
C VAL A 220 2.47 4.57 20.82
N ASN A 221 3.16 3.46 20.55
CA ASN A 221 2.57 2.17 20.27
C ASN A 221 3.23 1.04 21.07
N PRO A 222 2.64 0.63 22.21
CA PRO A 222 3.15 -0.47 23.04
C PRO A 222 3.12 -1.86 22.36
N PHE A 223 2.55 -1.97 21.17
CA PHE A 223 2.45 -3.22 20.40
C PHE A 223 3.41 -3.25 19.20
N GLN A 224 4.30 -2.26 19.05
CA GLN A 224 5.26 -2.19 17.96
C GLN A 224 6.42 -3.17 18.18
N ILE A 225 6.26 -4.37 17.63
CA ILE A 225 7.20 -5.50 17.80
C ILE A 225 8.62 -5.14 17.35
N ASP A 226 8.75 -4.44 16.21
CA ASP A 226 10.06 -4.06 15.69
C ASP A 226 10.83 -3.14 16.64
N ALA A 227 10.14 -2.22 17.32
CA ALA A 227 10.76 -1.33 18.29
C ALA A 227 11.39 -2.10 19.46
N PHE A 228 10.69 -3.07 20.03
CA PHE A 228 11.23 -3.94 21.08
C PHE A 228 12.40 -4.78 20.56
N ARG A 229 12.24 -5.38 19.38
CA ARG A 229 13.26 -6.23 18.77
C ARG A 229 14.56 -5.46 18.52
N GLU A 230 14.47 -4.29 17.90
CA GLU A 230 15.61 -3.48 17.53
C GLU A 230 16.25 -2.82 18.75
N ARG A 231 15.45 -2.36 19.72
CA ARG A 231 15.94 -1.85 21.01
C ARG A 231 16.67 -2.92 21.80
N GLY A 232 16.09 -4.10 21.91
CA GLY A 232 16.67 -5.24 22.62
C GLY A 232 18.02 -5.65 22.02
N ARG A 233 18.16 -5.63 20.69
CA ARG A 233 19.43 -5.87 20.03
C ARG A 233 20.49 -4.83 20.43
N LEU A 234 20.16 -3.55 20.38
CA LEU A 234 21.10 -2.49 20.77
C LEU A 234 21.47 -2.58 22.25
N ARG A 235 20.52 -2.91 23.13
CA ARG A 235 20.80 -3.18 24.57
C ARG A 235 21.79 -4.32 24.75
N LEU A 236 21.60 -5.43 24.00
CA LEU A 236 22.50 -6.56 24.04
C LEU A 236 23.92 -6.19 23.59
N ASP A 237 24.05 -5.44 22.49
CA ASP A 237 25.33 -4.97 21.95
C ASP A 237 26.05 -4.04 22.93
N LEU A 238 25.31 -3.30 23.76
CA LEU A 238 25.85 -2.44 24.82
C LEU A 238 26.09 -3.18 26.15
N GLY A 239 25.78 -4.48 26.22
CA GLY A 239 25.97 -5.31 27.41
C GLY A 239 24.81 -5.27 28.43
N ASP A 240 23.70 -4.58 28.14
CA ASP A 240 22.46 -4.62 28.93
C ASP A 240 21.65 -5.89 28.60
N LYS A 241 22.12 -7.00 29.16
CA LYS A 241 21.47 -8.31 28.94
C LYS A 241 20.06 -8.36 29.51
N ALA A 242 19.84 -7.77 30.69
CA ALA A 242 18.55 -7.81 31.37
C ALA A 242 17.48 -7.04 30.58
N GLY A 243 17.83 -5.85 30.07
CA GLY A 243 16.94 -5.08 29.24
C GLY A 243 16.66 -5.75 27.89
N ALA A 244 17.66 -6.43 27.30
CA ALA A 244 17.48 -7.18 26.06
C ALA A 244 16.57 -8.41 26.24
N GLU A 245 16.71 -9.13 27.36
CA GLU A 245 15.82 -10.26 27.72
C GLU A 245 14.38 -9.81 27.91
N GLN A 246 14.16 -8.69 28.59
CA GLN A 246 12.83 -8.12 28.79
C GLN A 246 12.17 -7.74 27.46
N ASP A 247 12.91 -7.07 26.57
CA ASP A 247 12.41 -6.70 25.24
C ASP A 247 12.06 -7.94 24.41
N MET A 248 12.92 -8.97 24.42
CA MET A 248 12.67 -10.22 23.72
C MET A 248 11.46 -10.96 24.30
N GLN A 249 11.28 -10.97 25.62
CA GLN A 249 10.08 -11.56 26.24
C GLN A 249 8.82 -10.88 25.72
N THR A 250 8.84 -9.54 25.63
CA THR A 250 7.69 -8.78 25.09
C THR A 250 7.45 -9.13 23.61
N VAL A 251 8.49 -9.25 22.79
CA VAL A 251 8.35 -9.70 21.39
C VAL A 251 7.66 -11.08 21.31
N MET A 252 8.06 -12.02 22.17
CA MET A 252 7.48 -13.37 22.22
C MET A 252 6.03 -13.37 22.72
N GLU A 253 5.66 -12.46 23.60
CA GLU A 253 4.28 -12.31 24.09
C GLU A 253 3.38 -11.69 23.00
N LEU A 254 3.91 -10.74 22.22
CA LEU A 254 3.17 -10.06 21.14
C LEU A 254 3.07 -10.93 19.88
N ASP A 255 4.08 -11.75 19.58
CA ASP A 255 4.13 -12.66 18.44
C ASP A 255 4.56 -14.07 18.86
N PRO A 256 3.63 -14.87 19.39
CA PRO A 256 3.92 -16.24 19.84
C PRO A 256 4.35 -17.20 18.70
N GLN A 257 4.10 -16.86 17.44
CA GLN A 257 4.49 -17.73 16.31
C GLN A 257 6.01 -17.78 16.13
N GLN A 258 6.73 -16.75 16.53
CA GLN A 258 8.19 -16.79 16.55
C GLN A 258 8.78 -17.78 17.57
N LEU A 259 7.95 -18.27 18.51
CA LEU A 259 8.33 -19.35 19.44
C LEU A 259 8.43 -20.71 18.77
N ALA A 260 7.69 -20.98 17.71
CA ALA A 260 7.65 -22.29 17.05
C ALA A 260 8.96 -22.66 16.35
N ASP A 261 9.74 -21.66 15.95
CA ASP A 261 11.03 -21.85 15.28
C ASP A 261 12.22 -22.01 16.25
N VAL A 262 11.98 -21.86 17.56
CA VAL A 262 13.02 -21.92 18.59
C VAL A 262 12.80 -23.13 19.49
N SER A 263 13.37 -24.30 19.13
CA SER A 263 13.41 -25.46 19.97
C SER A 263 14.58 -25.41 20.97
N GLY A 264 14.32 -25.43 22.27
CA GLY A 264 15.34 -25.56 23.31
C GLY A 264 14.88 -25.15 24.71
N GLU A 265 15.53 -25.71 25.75
CA GLU A 265 15.19 -25.57 27.19
C GLU A 265 15.26 -24.11 27.69
N TYR A 266 14.34 -23.75 28.60
CA TYR A 266 14.27 -22.46 29.28
C TYR A 266 15.34 -22.33 30.39
N SER A 267 16.63 -22.42 30.05
CA SER A 267 17.74 -22.07 30.95
C SER A 267 18.27 -20.67 30.64
N ALA A 268 18.90 -20.01 31.61
CA ALA A 268 19.51 -18.68 31.42
C ALA A 268 20.52 -18.67 30.23
N GLU A 269 21.30 -19.78 30.07
CA GLU A 269 22.21 -19.98 28.94
C GLU A 269 21.48 -20.22 27.62
N GLY A 270 20.35 -20.96 27.65
CA GLY A 270 19.50 -21.16 26.48
C GLY A 270 18.82 -19.89 26.01
N ILE A 271 18.38 -19.02 26.91
CA ILE A 271 17.84 -17.69 26.60
C ILE A 271 18.91 -16.80 25.98
N GLU A 272 20.15 -16.77 26.52
CA GLU A 272 21.25 -15.99 25.93
C GLU A 272 21.61 -16.45 24.52
N GLN A 273 21.65 -17.76 24.27
CA GLN A 273 21.88 -18.30 22.93
C GLN A 273 20.74 -17.97 21.97
N ARG A 274 19.47 -18.00 22.41
CA ARG A 274 18.30 -17.66 21.61
C ARG A 274 18.24 -16.19 21.29
N VAL A 275 18.51 -15.33 22.26
CA VAL A 275 18.62 -13.88 22.03
C VAL A 275 19.69 -13.60 20.98
N LYS A 276 20.89 -14.20 21.11
CA LYS A 276 21.94 -14.08 20.09
C LYS A 276 21.51 -14.63 18.73
N GLN A 277 20.84 -15.76 18.69
CA GLN A 277 20.40 -16.41 17.45
C GLN A 277 19.26 -15.63 16.78
N ALA A 278 18.27 -15.18 17.54
CA ALA A 278 17.19 -14.34 17.05
C ALA A 278 17.72 -13.01 16.46
N TYR A 279 18.70 -12.38 17.13
CA TYR A 279 19.33 -11.18 16.63
C TYR A 279 20.35 -11.41 15.51
N SER A 280 20.90 -12.64 15.35
CA SER A 280 21.84 -12.98 14.26
C SER A 280 21.13 -13.37 12.95
N THR A 281 19.93 -13.93 13.04
CA THR A 281 19.14 -14.35 11.87
C THR A 281 18.30 -13.23 11.29
N ILE A 282 18.07 -12.17 12.04
CA ILE A 282 17.29 -11.01 11.58
C ILE A 282 18.28 -9.99 11.00
N ASN A 283 18.23 -9.83 9.68
CA ASN A 283 18.81 -8.66 9.03
C ASN A 283 17.89 -7.46 9.31
N PRO A 284 18.27 -6.49 10.18
CA PRO A 284 17.39 -5.40 10.57
C PRO A 284 17.05 -4.45 9.42
N LEU A 285 17.78 -4.56 8.31
CA LEU A 285 17.63 -3.69 7.14
C LEU A 285 16.92 -4.39 5.98
N GLY A 286 16.55 -5.68 6.11
CA GLY A 286 15.87 -6.43 5.05
C GLY A 286 16.71 -6.59 3.77
N LEU A 287 18.07 -6.55 3.88
CA LEU A 287 19.01 -6.71 2.78
C LEU A 287 19.29 -8.17 2.50
#